data_33df4fe9aa28fdcdd7499326b945da03
#
_entry.id   33df4fe9aa28fdcdd7499326b945da03
#
_cell.length_a   1.000
_cell.length_b   1.000
_cell.length_c   1.000
_cell.angle_alpha   90.00
_cell.angle_beta   90.00
_cell.angle_gamma   90.00
#
_symmetry.space_group_name_H-M   'P 1'
#
loop_
_entity.id
_entity.type
_entity.pdbx_description
1 polymer ?
#
loop_
_entity_poly.entity_id
_entity_poly.type
_entity_poly.pdbx_seq_one_letter_code
_entity_poly.pdbx_strand_id
1 'polypeptide(L)'
;MSYTTVYRFQDLNGYESVISKANSDMTYEGFGRILLNPGQTLEYKVTGEEQAIVLQQGDMTCWVEYEGVTVVDGAKGQRGNVYDDLPTALYVPPKATVKLYSEKGMEARVFTAYCEEGNAPYFCPPENIEEGEPGEYIYKRKYRFIFGQPGKHNDHITKLLIVGETTTSAPARSACWMRSSPSR
;
A
#
# COMPACT_ATOMS: atom_id res chain seq x y z
N MET A 1 24.80 -12.90 17.70
CA MET A 1 23.34 -12.80 17.45
C MET A 1 23.15 -12.15 16.09
N SER A 2 22.40 -12.78 15.19
CA SER A 2 22.05 -12.14 13.90
C SER A 2 20.90 -11.18 14.14
N TYR A 3 21.07 -9.92 13.80
CA TYR A 3 20.02 -8.90 13.90
C TYR A 3 19.23 -8.74 12.59
N THR A 4 19.43 -9.64 11.63
CA THR A 4 18.80 -9.59 10.32
C THR A 4 17.99 -10.84 10.08
N THR A 5 16.69 -10.67 9.84
CA THR A 5 15.80 -11.72 9.36
C THR A 5 15.47 -11.46 7.89
N VAL A 6 15.61 -12.48 7.07
CA VAL A 6 15.29 -12.40 5.64
C VAL A 6 13.96 -13.10 5.39
N TYR A 7 12.99 -12.35 4.89
CA TYR A 7 11.70 -12.85 4.45
C TYR A 7 11.69 -12.95 2.92
N ARG A 8 11.06 -13.99 2.38
CA ARG A 8 10.96 -14.23 0.93
C ARG A 8 9.51 -14.40 0.53
N PHE A 9 9.16 -13.85 -0.61
CA PHE A 9 7.88 -14.14 -1.25
C PHE A 9 7.87 -15.57 -1.78
N GLN A 10 6.71 -16.23 -1.69
CA GLN A 10 6.55 -17.62 -2.15
C GLN A 10 5.99 -17.70 -3.59
N ASP A 11 5.84 -16.56 -4.28
CA ASP A 11 5.25 -16.45 -5.62
C ASP A 11 3.86 -17.08 -5.76
N LEU A 12 3.12 -17.05 -4.66
CA LEU A 12 1.74 -17.50 -4.62
C LEU A 12 0.83 -16.45 -5.26
N ASN A 13 -0.06 -16.91 -6.10
CA ASN A 13 -1.12 -16.08 -6.65
C ASN A 13 -2.15 -15.76 -5.57
N GLY A 14 -2.55 -14.47 -5.45
CA GLY A 14 -3.44 -13.98 -4.40
C GLY A 14 -2.73 -13.08 -3.38
N TYR A 15 -3.25 -13.01 -2.17
CA TYR A 15 -2.67 -12.25 -1.06
C TYR A 15 -1.76 -13.15 -0.20
N GLU A 16 -0.54 -12.69 -0.02
CA GLU A 16 0.46 -13.32 0.85
C GLU A 16 0.88 -12.34 1.96
N SER A 17 0.62 -12.70 3.22
CA SER A 17 1.16 -11.99 4.37
C SER A 17 2.59 -12.47 4.65
N VAL A 18 3.57 -11.60 4.48
CA VAL A 18 5.00 -11.93 4.58
C VAL A 18 5.56 -11.63 5.96
N ILE A 19 5.17 -10.49 6.52
CA ILE A 19 5.54 -10.06 7.87
C ILE A 19 4.28 -9.78 8.67
N SER A 20 4.17 -10.42 9.82
CA SER A 20 3.03 -10.28 10.73
C SER A 20 3.48 -10.49 12.18
N LYS A 21 2.60 -10.23 13.14
CA LYS A 21 2.84 -10.55 14.56
C LYS A 21 3.14 -12.04 14.82
N ALA A 22 2.71 -12.92 13.94
CA ALA A 22 2.88 -14.35 14.12
C ALA A 22 4.29 -14.85 13.75
N ASN A 23 5.02 -14.10 12.91
CA ASN A 23 6.31 -14.52 12.37
C ASN A 23 7.43 -13.48 12.50
N SER A 24 7.19 -12.38 13.21
CA SER A 24 8.17 -11.32 13.43
C SER A 24 7.99 -10.64 14.78
N ASP A 25 8.97 -9.83 15.18
CA ASP A 25 8.92 -8.98 16.37
C ASP A 25 8.17 -7.66 16.13
N MET A 26 7.55 -7.49 14.96
CA MET A 26 6.76 -6.31 14.62
C MET A 26 5.44 -6.30 15.40
N THR A 27 5.29 -5.31 16.27
CA THR A 27 4.13 -5.23 17.16
C THR A 27 2.91 -4.59 16.51
N TYR A 28 3.13 -3.60 15.66
CA TYR A 28 2.06 -2.74 15.14
C TYR A 28 1.85 -2.87 13.63
N GLU A 29 2.87 -3.24 12.91
CA GLU A 29 2.90 -3.21 11.46
C GLU A 29 3.08 -4.61 10.88
N GLY A 30 2.60 -4.77 9.65
CA GLY A 30 2.83 -5.95 8.85
C GLY A 30 3.06 -5.59 7.38
N PHE A 31 3.46 -6.57 6.62
CA PHE A 31 3.78 -6.41 5.22
C PHE A 31 3.37 -7.64 4.42
N GLY A 32 2.80 -7.41 3.25
CA GLY A 32 2.38 -8.46 2.36
C GLY A 32 2.54 -8.10 0.88
N ARG A 33 2.14 -9.04 0.06
CA ARG A 33 2.10 -8.92 -1.40
C ARG A 33 0.78 -9.43 -1.93
N ILE A 34 0.27 -8.78 -2.96
CA ILE A 34 -0.77 -9.32 -3.84
C ILE A 34 -0.13 -9.55 -5.20
N LEU A 35 -0.31 -10.76 -5.72
CA LEU A 35 0.05 -11.14 -7.08
C LEU A 35 -1.19 -11.71 -7.76
N LEU A 36 -1.63 -11.12 -8.86
CA LEU A 36 -2.73 -11.64 -9.68
C LEU A 36 -2.23 -11.89 -11.10
N ASN A 37 -2.51 -13.07 -11.62
CA ASN A 37 -2.32 -13.38 -13.03
C ASN A 37 -3.39 -12.67 -13.87
N PRO A 38 -3.18 -12.52 -15.18
CA PRO A 38 -4.17 -11.92 -16.08
C PRO A 38 -5.57 -12.54 -15.96
N GLY A 39 -6.59 -11.70 -15.88
CA GLY A 39 -7.98 -12.10 -15.78
C GLY A 39 -8.43 -12.60 -14.40
N GLN A 40 -7.60 -12.48 -13.38
CA GLN A 40 -7.93 -12.98 -12.05
C GLN A 40 -8.58 -11.95 -11.15
N THR A 41 -9.40 -12.48 -10.24
CA THR A 41 -10.06 -11.74 -9.17
C THR A 41 -9.61 -12.29 -7.81
N LEU A 42 -9.38 -11.39 -6.88
CA LEU A 42 -9.15 -11.67 -5.46
C LEU A 42 -10.20 -10.93 -4.64
N GLU A 43 -10.85 -11.63 -3.72
CA GLU A 43 -11.79 -11.03 -2.78
C GLU A 43 -11.51 -11.56 -1.38
N TYR A 44 -11.43 -10.65 -0.40
CA TYR A 44 -11.24 -11.01 0.99
C TYR A 44 -11.73 -9.92 1.94
N LYS A 45 -11.95 -10.29 3.20
CA LYS A 45 -12.34 -9.37 4.28
C LYS A 45 -11.12 -9.02 5.12
N VAL A 46 -10.90 -7.73 5.33
CA VAL A 46 -9.83 -7.21 6.21
C VAL A 46 -10.30 -7.32 7.66
N THR A 47 -9.46 -7.88 8.54
CA THR A 47 -9.84 -8.16 9.93
C THR A 47 -8.73 -7.74 10.89
N GLY A 48 -9.05 -6.85 11.85
CA GLY A 48 -8.14 -6.45 12.93
C GLY A 48 -6.95 -5.58 12.50
N GLU A 49 -6.95 -5.11 11.27
CA GLU A 49 -5.91 -4.25 10.73
C GLU A 49 -6.47 -3.30 9.67
N GLU A 50 -5.81 -2.20 9.41
CA GLU A 50 -5.99 -1.40 8.21
C GLU A 50 -4.94 -1.78 7.19
N GLN A 51 -5.25 -1.64 5.91
CA GLN A 51 -4.35 -1.97 4.82
C GLN A 51 -4.18 -0.81 3.85
N ALA A 52 -2.95 -0.60 3.40
CA ALA A 52 -2.62 0.23 2.25
C ALA A 52 -2.07 -0.67 1.14
N ILE A 53 -2.83 -0.84 0.08
CA ILE A 53 -2.50 -1.64 -1.10
C ILE A 53 -1.90 -0.69 -2.14
N VAL A 54 -0.62 -0.85 -2.46
CA VAL A 54 0.12 0.04 -3.38
C VAL A 54 0.52 -0.74 -4.62
N LEU A 55 -0.05 -0.38 -5.76
CA LEU A 55 0.26 -1.00 -7.04
C LEU A 55 1.72 -0.77 -7.41
N GLN A 56 2.46 -1.84 -7.70
CA GLN A 56 3.86 -1.79 -8.13
C GLN A 56 3.98 -1.86 -9.65
N GLN A 57 3.18 -2.74 -10.25
CA GLN A 57 3.09 -2.88 -11.71
C GLN A 57 1.78 -3.55 -12.12
N GLY A 58 1.36 -3.35 -13.37
CA GLY A 58 0.17 -3.92 -13.95
C GLY A 58 -1.05 -3.00 -13.90
N ASP A 59 -2.22 -3.59 -13.90
CA ASP A 59 -3.51 -2.87 -13.83
C ASP A 59 -4.37 -3.42 -12.68
N MET A 60 -5.17 -2.55 -12.09
CA MET A 60 -6.03 -2.87 -10.98
C MET A 60 -7.40 -2.24 -11.18
N THR A 61 -8.45 -3.04 -11.05
CA THR A 61 -9.81 -2.55 -10.80
C THR A 61 -10.22 -2.99 -9.40
N CYS A 62 -10.75 -2.07 -8.59
CA CYS A 62 -11.03 -2.36 -7.20
C CYS A 62 -12.43 -1.90 -6.77
N TRP A 63 -12.99 -2.68 -5.83
CA TRP A 63 -14.23 -2.40 -5.12
C TRP A 63 -14.01 -2.56 -3.63
N VAL A 64 -14.61 -1.71 -2.83
CA VAL A 64 -14.57 -1.84 -1.37
C VAL A 64 -15.97 -1.66 -0.81
N GLU A 65 -16.44 -2.68 -0.11
CA GLU A 65 -17.65 -2.63 0.70
C GLU A 65 -17.26 -2.39 2.16
N TYR A 66 -17.87 -1.39 2.77
CA TYR A 66 -17.64 -1.02 4.16
C TYR A 66 -18.97 -0.63 4.81
N GLU A 67 -19.27 -1.23 5.98
CA GLU A 67 -20.53 -1.02 6.72
C GLU A 67 -21.80 -1.25 5.86
N GLY A 68 -21.73 -2.23 4.96
CA GLY A 68 -22.85 -2.60 4.08
C GLY A 68 -23.06 -1.66 2.89
N VAL A 69 -22.12 -0.75 2.65
CA VAL A 69 -22.19 0.19 1.51
C VAL A 69 -20.94 0.01 0.63
N THR A 70 -21.11 0.00 -0.68
CA THR A 70 -20.00 0.08 -1.63
C THR A 70 -19.48 1.51 -1.65
N VAL A 71 -18.29 1.72 -1.07
CA VAL A 71 -17.64 3.04 -0.96
C VAL A 71 -16.71 3.30 -2.14
N VAL A 72 -16.01 2.25 -2.61
CA VAL A 72 -15.21 2.29 -3.84
C VAL A 72 -15.87 1.36 -4.84
N ASP A 73 -16.23 1.85 -6.01
CA ASP A 73 -17.00 1.12 -7.02
C ASP A 73 -16.28 1.13 -8.38
N GLY A 74 -15.56 0.06 -8.67
CA GLY A 74 -14.88 -0.14 -9.94
C GLY A 74 -13.78 0.88 -10.26
N ALA A 75 -13.13 1.44 -9.23
CA ALA A 75 -12.02 2.37 -9.43
C ALA A 75 -10.84 1.66 -10.12
N LYS A 76 -10.23 2.34 -11.09
CA LYS A 76 -9.18 1.76 -11.94
C LYS A 76 -7.86 2.48 -11.77
N GLY A 77 -6.79 1.69 -11.71
CA GLY A 77 -5.42 2.17 -11.70
C GLY A 77 -4.52 1.32 -12.59
N GLN A 78 -3.42 1.91 -13.01
CA GLN A 78 -2.38 1.19 -13.72
C GLN A 78 -1.02 1.76 -13.36
N ARG A 79 0.01 0.94 -13.46
CA ARG A 79 1.40 1.33 -13.25
C ARG A 79 2.31 0.47 -14.09
N GLY A 80 3.13 1.07 -14.94
CA GLY A 80 4.10 0.34 -15.75
C GLY A 80 5.30 -0.10 -14.92
N ASN A 81 5.81 0.80 -14.07
CA ASN A 81 6.91 0.51 -13.15
C ASN A 81 6.98 1.54 -12.01
N VAL A 82 7.77 1.21 -10.97
CA VAL A 82 7.90 2.04 -9.77
C VAL A 82 8.83 3.25 -9.92
N TYR A 83 9.61 3.33 -10.99
CA TYR A 83 10.60 4.38 -11.18
C TYR A 83 10.01 5.58 -11.90
N ASP A 84 9.26 5.33 -12.97
CA ASP A 84 8.78 6.37 -13.89
C ASP A 84 7.35 6.81 -13.56
N ASP A 85 6.52 5.86 -13.10
CA ASP A 85 5.10 6.13 -12.85
C ASP A 85 4.79 6.47 -11.40
N LEU A 86 3.84 7.37 -11.21
CA LEU A 86 3.26 7.64 -9.89
C LEU A 86 2.47 6.42 -9.40
N PRO A 87 2.47 6.17 -8.09
CA PRO A 87 1.70 5.06 -7.54
C PRO A 87 0.19 5.28 -7.64
N THR A 88 -0.53 4.18 -7.83
CA THR A 88 -1.95 4.07 -7.52
C THR A 88 -2.07 3.24 -6.25
N ALA A 89 -2.93 3.65 -5.34
CA ALA A 89 -3.08 2.95 -4.07
C ALA A 89 -4.55 2.89 -3.60
N LEU A 90 -4.82 1.92 -2.73
CA LEU A 90 -6.12 1.71 -2.11
C LEU A 90 -5.94 1.58 -0.60
N TYR A 91 -6.63 2.40 0.17
CA TYR A 91 -6.76 2.26 1.61
C TYR A 91 -8.00 1.45 1.96
N VAL A 92 -7.84 0.43 2.79
CA VAL A 92 -8.91 -0.47 3.24
C VAL A 92 -8.89 -0.53 4.76
N PRO A 93 -9.95 -0.09 5.46
CA PRO A 93 -10.05 -0.18 6.91
C PRO A 93 -10.39 -1.61 7.37
N PRO A 94 -10.23 -1.92 8.68
CA PRO A 94 -10.74 -3.16 9.24
C PRO A 94 -12.26 -3.30 9.03
N LYS A 95 -12.73 -4.54 8.93
CA LYS A 95 -14.13 -4.94 8.67
C LYS A 95 -14.62 -4.72 7.23
N ALA A 96 -13.85 -4.04 6.38
CA ALA A 96 -14.18 -3.90 4.97
C ALA A 96 -13.94 -5.18 4.17
N THR A 97 -14.71 -5.38 3.13
CA THR A 97 -14.47 -6.41 2.10
C THR A 97 -13.87 -5.72 0.87
N VAL A 98 -12.72 -6.20 0.44
CA VAL A 98 -12.03 -5.69 -0.76
C VAL A 98 -12.10 -6.72 -1.86
N LYS A 99 -12.41 -6.26 -3.07
CA LYS A 99 -12.35 -7.05 -4.29
C LYS A 99 -11.44 -6.36 -5.28
N LEU A 100 -10.48 -7.09 -5.81
CA LEU A 100 -9.50 -6.66 -6.79
C LEU A 100 -9.61 -7.53 -8.04
N TYR A 101 -9.50 -6.92 -9.19
CA TYR A 101 -9.42 -7.60 -10.49
C TYR A 101 -8.28 -6.99 -11.29
N SER A 102 -7.57 -7.84 -12.03
CA SER A 102 -6.57 -7.39 -12.99
C SER A 102 -6.78 -8.07 -14.34
N GLU A 103 -6.84 -7.29 -15.39
CA GLU A 103 -6.99 -7.79 -16.77
C GLU A 103 -5.65 -8.32 -17.31
N LYS A 104 -4.55 -7.61 -17.03
CA LYS A 104 -3.22 -7.91 -17.58
C LYS A 104 -2.28 -8.58 -16.59
N GLY A 105 -2.70 -8.71 -15.34
CA GLY A 105 -1.88 -9.13 -14.22
C GLY A 105 -1.36 -7.93 -13.40
N MET A 106 -1.23 -8.12 -12.09
CA MET A 106 -0.73 -7.08 -11.20
C MET A 106 0.16 -7.63 -10.10
N GLU A 107 1.05 -6.77 -9.64
CA GLU A 107 1.75 -6.93 -8.39
C GLU A 107 1.53 -5.68 -7.52
N ALA A 108 1.13 -5.89 -6.26
CA ALA A 108 0.97 -4.82 -5.29
C ALA A 108 1.64 -5.17 -3.96
N ARG A 109 2.11 -4.15 -3.25
CA ARG A 109 2.55 -4.27 -1.86
C ARG A 109 1.41 -3.90 -0.94
N VAL A 110 1.28 -4.67 0.14
CA VAL A 110 0.27 -4.45 1.17
C VAL A 110 0.99 -4.09 2.46
N PHE A 111 0.75 -2.89 2.94
CA PHE A 111 1.23 -2.40 4.24
C PHE A 111 0.07 -2.45 5.20
N THR A 112 0.28 -2.99 6.38
CA THR A 112 -0.79 -3.16 7.37
C THR A 112 -0.41 -2.55 8.70
N ALA A 113 -1.42 -2.04 9.43
CA ALA A 113 -1.28 -1.68 10.83
C ALA A 113 -2.47 -2.20 11.64
N TYR A 114 -2.17 -2.82 12.77
CA TYR A 114 -3.18 -3.44 13.62
C TYR A 114 -4.04 -2.39 14.31
N CYS A 115 -5.32 -2.38 13.99
CA CYS A 115 -6.33 -1.53 14.61
C CYS A 115 -7.73 -2.18 14.55
N GLU A 116 -8.61 -1.77 15.44
CA GLU A 116 -10.01 -2.23 15.46
C GLU A 116 -10.93 -1.32 14.64
N GLU A 117 -10.53 -0.07 14.48
CA GLU A 117 -11.26 0.96 13.75
C GLU A 117 -10.33 1.66 12.75
N GLY A 118 -10.85 1.99 11.58
CA GLY A 118 -10.14 2.73 10.54
C GLY A 118 -10.92 3.96 10.06
N ASN A 119 -10.34 4.68 9.11
CA ASN A 119 -11.03 5.74 8.38
C ASN A 119 -11.87 5.13 7.24
N ALA A 120 -12.63 5.94 6.52
CA ALA A 120 -13.36 5.48 5.34
C ALA A 120 -12.41 4.93 4.27
N PRO A 121 -12.81 3.88 3.51
CA PRO A 121 -12.04 3.42 2.37
C PRO A 121 -11.75 4.56 1.38
N TYR A 122 -10.54 4.53 0.80
CA TYR A 122 -10.14 5.57 -0.13
C TYR A 122 -9.26 5.02 -1.26
N PHE A 123 -9.65 5.30 -2.49
CA PHE A 123 -8.83 5.06 -3.67
C PHE A 123 -7.98 6.31 -3.96
N CYS A 124 -6.67 6.15 -3.99
CA CYS A 124 -5.70 7.21 -4.27
C CYS A 124 -5.19 7.06 -5.70
N PRO A 125 -5.69 7.83 -6.65
CA PRO A 125 -5.19 7.85 -8.01
C PRO A 125 -3.85 8.62 -8.08
N PRO A 126 -3.08 8.49 -9.18
CA PRO A 126 -1.77 9.13 -9.32
C PRO A 126 -1.77 10.64 -9.14
N GLU A 127 -2.82 11.33 -9.57
CA GLU A 127 -2.98 12.79 -9.44
C GLU A 127 -3.11 13.29 -8.01
N ASN A 128 -3.41 12.40 -7.07
CA ASN A 128 -3.51 12.73 -5.64
C ASN A 128 -2.22 12.46 -4.87
N ILE A 129 -1.16 12.04 -5.55
CA ILE A 129 0.15 11.79 -4.93
C ILE A 129 0.88 13.11 -4.73
N GLU A 130 1.31 13.34 -3.50
CA GLU A 130 2.12 14.50 -3.14
C GLU A 130 3.60 14.18 -3.30
N GLU A 131 4.30 14.96 -4.16
CA GLU A 131 5.73 14.77 -4.43
C GLU A 131 6.56 15.91 -3.88
N GLY A 132 7.81 15.63 -3.50
CA GLY A 132 8.80 16.62 -3.13
C GLY A 132 10.24 16.13 -3.33
N GLU A 133 11.17 17.06 -3.40
CA GLU A 133 12.59 16.77 -3.62
C GLU A 133 13.47 17.48 -2.58
N PRO A 134 13.50 17.01 -1.32
CA PRO A 134 14.37 17.56 -0.31
C PRO A 134 15.83 17.13 -0.50
N GLY A 135 16.75 17.97 0.01
CA GLY A 135 18.19 17.75 0.00
C GLY A 135 18.91 18.37 -1.19
N GLU A 136 20.22 18.36 -1.11
CA GLU A 136 21.11 18.94 -2.11
C GLU A 136 22.17 17.92 -2.51
N TYR A 137 22.73 18.05 -3.70
CA TYR A 137 23.80 17.19 -4.24
C TYR A 137 23.47 15.68 -4.11
N ILE A 138 24.36 14.92 -3.48
CA ILE A 138 24.23 13.46 -3.27
C ILE A 138 23.15 13.08 -2.24
N TYR A 139 22.64 14.04 -1.47
CA TYR A 139 21.56 13.84 -0.50
C TYR A 139 20.19 14.18 -1.10
N LYS A 140 20.12 14.60 -2.36
CA LYS A 140 18.87 14.85 -3.04
C LYS A 140 18.10 13.55 -3.20
N ARG A 141 16.83 13.55 -2.81
CA ARG A 141 15.92 12.42 -2.92
C ARG A 141 14.55 12.91 -3.32
N LYS A 142 13.89 12.11 -4.14
CA LYS A 142 12.48 12.31 -4.46
C LYS A 142 11.64 11.48 -3.50
N TYR A 143 10.62 12.08 -2.91
CA TYR A 143 9.64 11.35 -2.12
C TYR A 143 8.24 11.53 -2.70
N ARG A 144 7.38 10.54 -2.43
CA ARG A 144 5.97 10.54 -2.79
C ARG A 144 5.19 10.12 -1.55
N PHE A 145 4.33 10.99 -1.06
CA PHE A 145 3.39 10.63 0.01
C PHE A 145 2.11 10.08 -0.59
N ILE A 146 1.69 8.92 -0.09
CA ILE A 146 0.51 8.19 -0.55
C ILE A 146 -0.61 8.32 0.46
N PHE A 147 -0.36 7.95 1.74
CA PHE A 147 -1.33 8.01 2.82
C PHE A 147 -0.74 8.55 4.11
N GLY A 148 -1.59 9.19 4.93
CA GLY A 148 -1.29 9.55 6.31
C GLY A 148 -0.44 10.80 6.53
N GLN A 149 -0.02 11.46 5.48
CA GLN A 149 0.69 12.74 5.56
C GLN A 149 -0.29 13.87 5.29
N PRO A 150 -0.42 14.88 6.18
CA PRO A 150 -1.23 16.06 5.91
C PRO A 150 -0.77 16.78 4.63
N GLY A 151 -1.70 17.04 3.74
CA GLY A 151 -1.45 17.67 2.44
C GLY A 151 -2.76 17.88 1.68
N LYS A 152 -2.66 18.21 0.40
CA LYS A 152 -3.85 18.56 -0.40
C LYS A 152 -4.79 17.38 -0.66
N HIS A 153 -4.23 16.18 -0.76
CA HIS A 153 -4.94 15.04 -1.30
C HIS A 153 -4.93 13.81 -0.40
N ASN A 154 -4.08 13.77 0.64
CA ASN A 154 -3.89 12.58 1.46
C ASN A 154 -3.94 12.82 2.97
N ASP A 155 -4.61 13.91 3.42
CA ASP A 155 -4.74 14.16 4.83
C ASP A 155 -5.80 13.24 5.48
N HIS A 156 -5.45 12.68 6.66
CA HIS A 156 -6.34 11.86 7.48
C HIS A 156 -6.96 10.63 6.82
N ILE A 157 -6.33 10.09 5.77
CA ILE A 157 -6.87 8.93 5.06
C ILE A 157 -6.68 7.66 5.89
N THR A 158 -5.51 7.47 6.50
CA THR A 158 -5.24 6.31 7.34
C THR A 158 -5.36 6.64 8.83
N LYS A 159 -5.56 5.63 9.66
CA LYS A 159 -5.59 5.74 11.12
C LYS A 159 -4.18 5.71 11.71
N LEU A 160 -3.39 4.72 11.33
CA LEU A 160 -2.07 4.43 11.87
C LEU A 160 -0.95 4.45 10.83
N LEU A 161 -1.25 4.07 9.61
CA LEU A 161 -0.26 3.96 8.54
C LEU A 161 0.11 5.32 7.93
N ILE A 162 1.41 5.52 7.74
CA ILE A 162 1.96 6.53 6.84
C ILE A 162 2.74 5.76 5.78
N VAL A 163 2.30 5.87 4.53
CA VAL A 163 2.85 5.12 3.40
C VAL A 163 3.37 6.07 2.35
N GLY A 164 4.57 5.81 1.86
CA GLY A 164 5.18 6.60 0.82
C GLY A 164 6.25 5.83 0.05
N GLU A 165 6.79 6.47 -0.96
CA GLU A 165 7.90 5.97 -1.74
C GLU A 165 9.05 6.98 -1.71
N THR A 166 10.28 6.51 -1.77
CA THR A 166 11.46 7.36 -1.88
C THR A 166 12.44 6.80 -2.89
N THR A 167 13.10 7.70 -3.61
CA THR A 167 14.22 7.38 -4.49
C THR A 167 15.44 8.19 -4.05
N THR A 168 16.63 7.70 -4.34
CA THR A 168 17.88 8.43 -4.15
C THR A 168 18.53 8.70 -5.51
N SER A 169 19.32 9.77 -5.59
CA SER A 169 20.02 10.16 -6.83
C SER A 169 21.18 9.26 -7.24
N ALA A 170 21.60 8.33 -6.38
CA ALA A 170 22.69 7.40 -6.68
C ALA A 170 22.16 5.95 -6.69
N PRO A 171 22.54 5.14 -7.65
CA PRO A 171 21.65 4.58 -8.66
C PRO A 171 20.28 4.29 -8.08
N ALA A 172 19.31 5.01 -8.56
CA ALA A 172 17.97 5.09 -8.03
C ALA A 172 17.34 3.71 -7.77
N ARG A 173 17.15 3.37 -6.51
CA ARG A 173 16.26 2.30 -6.11
C ARG A 173 15.03 2.95 -5.48
N SER A 174 13.89 2.80 -6.12
CA SER A 174 12.62 3.15 -5.49
C SER A 174 12.32 2.15 -4.40
N ALA A 175 12.03 2.63 -3.21
CA ALA A 175 11.61 1.81 -2.08
C ALA A 175 10.30 2.38 -1.54
N CYS A 176 9.27 1.53 -1.44
CA CYS A 176 8.08 1.86 -0.68
C CYS A 176 8.38 1.67 0.80
N TRP A 177 7.99 2.61 1.63
CA TRP A 177 8.21 2.58 3.07
C TRP A 177 6.91 2.82 3.82
N MET A 178 6.86 2.35 5.05
CA MET A 178 5.78 2.62 5.98
C MET A 178 6.34 2.99 7.35
N ARG A 179 5.53 3.65 8.13
CA ARG A 179 5.70 3.77 9.59
C ARG A 179 4.33 3.94 10.24
N SER A 180 4.19 3.48 11.46
CA SER A 180 3.03 3.83 12.29
C SER A 180 3.09 5.30 12.70
N SER A 181 1.97 5.98 12.67
CA SER A 181 1.86 7.29 13.29
C SER A 181 1.82 7.12 14.81
N PRO A 182 2.45 8.02 15.58
CA PRO A 182 2.25 8.04 17.01
C PRO A 182 0.77 8.28 17.31
N SER A 183 0.19 7.45 18.16
CA SER A 183 -1.16 7.67 18.66
C SER A 183 -1.24 9.06 19.30
N ARG A 184 -2.13 9.89 18.81
CA ARG A 184 -2.50 11.14 19.45
C ARG A 184 -3.45 10.88 20.59
#